data_feaee921d913a62dfffb92a020673b2e
#
_entry.id   feaee921d913a62dfffb92a020673b2e
#
_cell.length_a   1.000
_cell.length_b   1.000
_cell.length_c   1.000
_cell.angle_alpha   90.00
_cell.angle_beta   90.00
_cell.angle_gamma   90.00
#
_symmetry.space_group_name_H-M   'P 1'
#
loop_
_entity.id
_entity.type
_entity.pdbx_description
1 polymer ?
#
loop_
_entity_poly.entity_id
_entity_poly.type
_entity_poly.pdbx_seq_one_letter_code
_entity_poly.pdbx_strand_id
1 'polypeptide(L)'
;MMYLHDYKYVDNALTRFGSKAANLGRLMGEGVRVPNGLVIEPHEKLKDIELFTEYLRSTNFGVSRPESTTYAVRSSGLAEDGEDSSYAGQHDTFLHVKSEDVHARVLECRASGVKAEAYREAKGEKDKGIAVLVQRMVPSWLSGVTFTADPFNMALGTSIIEYTLGLGDKLVSGEVNPEGSYEVDNSTGEFSPPLEGTADVLARVQENCQRVASSFGQPMDIEWAVDTDLRAWILQARPLTTGGHRWNFPTLQGRPVVKGRAEGVAVWADTDEPLNTAFDEGNILLAVMTNPHMVPLMIKSSGIATQIGGRTCHAAIVSRELNRPCVVSIGNLHVLPSGTPIVLDAHLGTVQV
;
A
#
# COMPACT_ATOMS: atom_id res chain seq x y z
N MET A 1 1.46 -0.97 29.33
CA MET A 1 2.56 -0.50 28.46
C MET A 1 3.53 -1.65 28.21
N MET A 2 3.93 -1.87 26.96
CA MET A 2 4.81 -2.97 26.57
C MET A 2 5.79 -2.54 25.49
N TYR A 3 7.05 -2.97 25.59
CA TYR A 3 7.99 -2.81 24.49
C TYR A 3 7.72 -3.83 23.39
N LEU A 4 7.90 -3.44 22.14
CA LEU A 4 7.73 -4.36 21.00
C LEU A 4 8.61 -5.62 21.11
N HIS A 5 9.84 -5.49 21.65
CA HIS A 5 10.76 -6.63 21.80
C HIS A 5 10.34 -7.62 22.89
N ASP A 6 9.43 -7.24 23.79
CA ASP A 6 8.90 -8.13 24.85
C ASP A 6 7.67 -8.92 24.39
N TYR A 7 7.21 -8.71 23.16
CA TYR A 7 6.00 -9.31 22.61
C TYR A 7 5.93 -10.85 22.81
N LYS A 8 7.05 -11.56 22.64
CA LYS A 8 7.12 -13.01 22.77
C LYS A 8 6.74 -13.54 24.16
N TYR A 9 6.64 -12.67 25.16
CA TYR A 9 6.27 -13.02 26.53
C TYR A 9 4.84 -12.65 26.87
N VAL A 10 4.04 -12.16 25.91
CA VAL A 10 2.69 -11.66 26.16
C VAL A 10 1.63 -12.54 25.50
N ASP A 11 0.88 -13.25 26.34
CA ASP A 11 -0.31 -13.95 25.87
C ASP A 11 -1.39 -12.97 25.42
N ASN A 12 -2.12 -13.33 24.35
CA ASN A 12 -3.24 -12.54 23.82
C ASN A 12 -2.86 -11.10 23.35
N ALA A 13 -1.63 -10.92 22.83
CA ALA A 13 -1.17 -9.61 22.40
C ALA A 13 -2.07 -8.96 21.33
N LEU A 14 -2.65 -9.75 20.43
CA LEU A 14 -3.62 -9.26 19.42
C LEU A 14 -4.82 -8.55 20.07
N THR A 15 -5.38 -9.14 21.11
CA THR A 15 -6.57 -8.60 21.79
C THR A 15 -6.27 -7.46 22.76
N ARG A 16 -4.99 -7.27 23.12
CA ARG A 16 -4.55 -6.18 24.02
C ARG A 16 -3.98 -4.99 23.28
N PHE A 17 -3.26 -5.22 22.20
CA PHE A 17 -2.45 -4.20 21.52
C PHE A 17 -2.84 -3.95 20.07
N GLY A 18 -3.79 -4.72 19.54
CA GLY A 18 -4.20 -4.67 18.14
C GLY A 18 -3.20 -5.37 17.22
N SER A 19 -3.65 -5.66 16.01
CA SER A 19 -2.91 -6.44 15.01
C SER A 19 -1.62 -5.74 14.56
N LYS A 20 -1.65 -4.43 14.38
CA LYS A 20 -0.48 -3.65 13.93
C LYS A 20 0.71 -3.81 14.88
N ALA A 21 0.49 -3.59 16.18
CA ALA A 21 1.54 -3.75 17.18
C ALA A 21 1.92 -5.22 17.40
N ALA A 22 0.93 -6.11 17.40
CA ALA A 22 1.13 -7.54 17.59
C ALA A 22 1.99 -8.15 16.47
N ASN A 23 1.69 -7.84 15.22
CA ASN A 23 2.43 -8.36 14.07
C ASN A 23 3.89 -7.87 14.09
N LEU A 24 4.12 -6.59 14.37
CA LEU A 24 5.48 -6.04 14.46
C LEU A 24 6.28 -6.64 15.61
N GLY A 25 5.65 -6.83 16.78
CA GLY A 25 6.29 -7.47 17.92
C GLY A 25 6.68 -8.93 17.63
N ARG A 26 5.81 -9.70 16.96
CA ARG A 26 6.11 -11.04 16.48
C ARG A 26 7.32 -11.05 15.56
N LEU A 27 7.33 -10.21 14.53
CA LEU A 27 8.42 -10.11 13.56
C LEU A 27 9.75 -9.75 14.22
N MET A 28 9.73 -8.84 15.20
CA MET A 28 10.92 -8.51 15.98
C MET A 28 11.44 -9.71 16.77
N GLY A 29 10.54 -10.51 17.35
CA GLY A 29 10.89 -11.77 18.05
C GLY A 29 11.51 -12.82 17.12
N GLU A 30 11.20 -12.80 15.85
CA GLU A 30 11.73 -13.68 14.79
C GLU A 30 13.02 -13.11 14.13
N GLY A 31 13.55 -11.99 14.65
CA GLY A 31 14.78 -11.36 14.16
C GLY A 31 14.60 -10.51 12.90
N VAL A 32 13.37 -10.20 12.51
CA VAL A 32 13.09 -9.23 11.44
C VAL A 32 13.39 -7.83 11.96
N ARG A 33 14.02 -7.01 11.14
CA ARG A 33 14.34 -5.63 11.52
C ARG A 33 13.09 -4.76 11.50
N VAL A 34 12.62 -4.44 12.70
CA VAL A 34 11.48 -3.56 12.97
C VAL A 34 11.96 -2.40 13.82
N PRO A 35 11.57 -1.15 13.54
CA PRO A 35 11.94 -0.02 14.40
C PRO A 35 11.44 -0.23 15.83
N ASN A 36 12.30 0.02 16.81
CA ASN A 36 11.92 -0.09 18.21
C ASN A 36 10.75 0.82 18.56
N GLY A 37 9.93 0.36 19.47
CA GLY A 37 8.73 1.09 19.86
C GLY A 37 8.12 0.58 21.15
N LEU A 38 7.08 1.28 21.55
CA LEU A 38 6.28 1.01 22.71
C LEU A 38 4.82 0.94 22.34
N VAL A 39 4.09 0.02 22.94
CA VAL A 39 2.64 -0.07 22.79
C VAL A 39 1.97 0.33 24.11
N ILE A 40 0.99 1.21 24.00
CA ILE A 40 0.20 1.72 25.10
C ILE A 40 -1.19 1.13 24.99
N GLU A 41 -1.64 0.41 26.01
CA GLU A 41 -2.97 -0.22 26.02
C GLU A 41 -4.10 0.84 26.02
N PRO A 42 -5.32 0.50 25.55
CA PRO A 42 -6.42 1.47 25.42
C PRO A 42 -6.73 2.25 26.69
N HIS A 43 -6.72 1.58 27.83
CA HIS A 43 -7.16 2.14 29.14
C HIS A 43 -5.99 2.46 30.07
N GLU A 44 -4.76 2.35 29.58
CA GLU A 44 -3.59 2.61 30.41
C GLU A 44 -3.48 4.09 30.81
N LYS A 45 -3.16 4.33 32.10
CA LYS A 45 -3.01 5.70 32.62
C LYS A 45 -1.72 6.32 32.09
N LEU A 46 -1.83 7.54 31.58
CA LEU A 46 -0.76 8.25 30.89
C LEU A 46 0.39 8.73 31.80
N LYS A 47 0.28 8.58 33.13
CA LYS A 47 1.34 8.97 34.07
C LYS A 47 2.69 8.28 33.83
N ASP A 48 2.66 7.11 33.21
CA ASP A 48 3.87 6.33 32.90
C ASP A 48 4.53 6.75 31.58
N ILE A 49 3.89 7.61 30.80
CA ILE A 49 4.41 8.08 29.50
C ILE A 49 5.56 9.07 29.68
N GLU A 50 5.62 9.83 30.76
CA GLU A 50 6.75 10.69 31.07
C GLU A 50 8.03 9.88 31.32
N LEU A 51 7.92 8.83 32.12
CA LEU A 51 8.98 7.83 32.33
C LEU A 51 9.42 7.17 31.02
N PHE A 52 8.46 6.91 30.14
CA PHE A 52 8.73 6.35 28.83
C PHE A 52 9.46 7.31 27.91
N THR A 53 9.08 8.58 27.89
CA THR A 53 9.77 9.62 27.11
C THR A 53 11.22 9.76 27.56
N GLU A 54 11.46 9.66 28.87
CA GLU A 54 12.81 9.63 29.44
C GLU A 54 13.58 8.36 29.03
N TYR A 55 12.93 7.21 29.05
CA TYR A 55 13.50 5.95 28.60
C TYR A 55 13.84 5.97 27.10
N LEU A 56 12.96 6.50 26.24
CA LEU A 56 13.24 6.66 24.81
C LEU A 56 14.45 7.57 24.55
N ARG A 57 14.66 8.57 25.40
CA ARG A 57 15.83 9.45 25.36
C ARG A 57 17.11 8.73 25.85
N SER A 58 16.99 7.88 26.86
CA SER A 58 18.13 7.21 27.50
C SER A 58 18.63 5.98 26.75
N THR A 59 17.76 5.32 25.98
CA THR A 59 18.13 4.12 25.23
C THR A 59 18.70 4.49 23.85
N ASN A 60 20.02 4.46 23.77
CA ASN A 60 20.78 4.53 22.52
C ASN A 60 20.55 3.26 21.70
N PHE A 61 19.43 3.12 21.03
CA PHE A 61 19.15 2.00 20.12
C PHE A 61 20.02 2.05 18.84
N GLY A 62 21.33 2.17 18.99
CA GLY A 62 22.28 2.08 17.87
C GLY A 62 22.33 3.31 16.94
N VAL A 63 21.88 4.49 17.39
CA VAL A 63 21.92 5.73 16.61
C VAL A 63 22.75 6.79 17.28
N SER A 64 23.61 7.41 16.49
CA SER A 64 24.65 8.34 16.93
C SER A 64 24.17 9.72 17.41
N ARG A 65 22.87 10.04 17.36
CA ARG A 65 22.33 11.35 17.76
C ARG A 65 20.96 11.24 18.41
N PRO A 66 20.87 11.12 19.73
CA PRO A 66 19.57 11.04 20.44
C PRO A 66 18.70 12.30 20.32
N GLU A 67 19.31 13.49 20.14
CA GLU A 67 18.61 14.78 20.10
C GLU A 67 17.76 15.00 18.82
N SER A 68 18.02 14.27 17.75
CA SER A 68 17.28 14.33 16.49
C SER A 68 16.25 13.20 16.31
N THR A 69 16.07 12.37 17.32
CA THR A 69 15.15 11.22 17.23
C THR A 69 13.71 11.70 17.30
N THR A 70 12.95 11.35 16.27
CA THR A 70 11.50 11.57 16.22
C THR A 70 10.76 10.24 16.19
N TYR A 71 9.46 10.30 16.42
CA TYR A 71 8.60 9.12 16.57
C TYR A 71 7.42 9.19 15.61
N ALA A 72 6.95 8.01 15.19
CA ALA A 72 5.63 7.83 14.63
C ALA A 72 4.68 7.41 15.77
N VAL A 73 3.59 8.12 15.94
CA VAL A 73 2.53 7.79 16.90
C VAL A 73 1.33 7.32 16.09
N ARG A 74 1.02 6.03 16.20
CA ARG A 74 0.07 5.33 15.31
C ARG A 74 -1.00 4.62 16.14
N SER A 75 -2.25 4.69 15.72
CA SER A 75 -3.30 3.83 16.29
C SER A 75 -3.07 2.37 15.91
N SER A 76 -3.40 1.48 16.84
CA SER A 76 -3.44 0.04 16.66
C SER A 76 -4.78 -0.47 17.19
N GLY A 77 -5.76 -0.56 16.29
CA GLY A 77 -7.13 -0.97 16.64
C GLY A 77 -7.19 -2.44 17.04
N LEU A 78 -7.94 -2.74 18.09
CA LEU A 78 -8.14 -4.13 18.56
C LEU A 78 -9.07 -4.94 17.64
N ALA A 79 -9.72 -4.28 16.67
CA ALA A 79 -10.62 -4.89 15.69
C ALA A 79 -10.25 -4.50 14.24
N GLU A 80 -9.05 -3.94 14.01
CA GLU A 80 -8.68 -3.29 12.75
C GLU A 80 -8.47 -4.26 11.58
N ASP A 81 -8.17 -5.55 11.84
CA ASP A 81 -7.89 -6.55 10.81
C ASP A 81 -8.73 -7.84 11.03
N GLY A 82 -10.04 -7.69 11.19
CA GLY A 82 -10.97 -8.83 11.05
C GLY A 82 -11.10 -9.23 9.58
N GLU A 83 -11.37 -10.50 9.32
CA GLU A 83 -11.47 -11.07 7.97
C GLU A 83 -12.45 -10.32 7.03
N ASP A 84 -13.37 -9.49 7.58
CA ASP A 84 -14.46 -8.85 6.85
C ASP A 84 -14.43 -7.30 6.85
N SER A 85 -13.42 -6.62 7.42
CA SER A 85 -13.45 -5.16 7.48
C SER A 85 -12.06 -4.54 7.58
N SER A 86 -11.66 -3.81 6.53
CA SER A 86 -10.51 -2.92 6.59
C SER A 86 -10.99 -1.52 7.00
N TYR A 87 -10.52 -1.04 8.15
CA TYR A 87 -10.74 0.34 8.63
C TYR A 87 -9.63 1.28 8.11
N ALA A 88 -9.15 1.06 6.88
CA ALA A 88 -8.11 1.86 6.28
C ALA A 88 -8.50 3.34 6.23
N GLY A 89 -7.64 4.22 6.72
CA GLY A 89 -7.82 5.68 6.68
C GLY A 89 -8.71 6.29 7.77
N GLN A 90 -9.25 5.50 8.72
CA GLN A 90 -10.08 6.04 9.82
C GLN A 90 -9.29 6.37 11.09
N HIS A 91 -8.00 6.09 11.12
CA HIS A 91 -7.16 6.23 12.31
C HIS A 91 -5.98 7.16 12.06
N ASP A 92 -5.75 8.06 13.00
CA ASP A 92 -4.71 9.06 12.90
C ASP A 92 -3.31 8.44 13.06
N THR A 93 -2.39 8.91 12.23
CA THR A 93 -0.95 8.64 12.32
C THR A 93 -0.22 9.97 12.35
N PHE A 94 0.61 10.19 13.36
CA PHE A 94 1.45 11.37 13.49
C PHE A 94 2.91 10.98 13.27
N LEU A 95 3.55 11.60 12.30
CA LEU A 95 4.96 11.38 11.98
C LEU A 95 5.82 12.53 12.51
N HIS A 96 7.13 12.29 12.63
CA HIS A 96 8.12 13.25 13.11
C HIS A 96 7.79 13.88 14.48
N VAL A 97 7.09 13.16 15.34
CA VAL A 97 6.73 13.60 16.68
C VAL A 97 7.99 13.68 17.54
N LYS A 98 8.26 14.84 18.10
CA LYS A 98 9.36 15.00 19.07
C LYS A 98 9.00 14.34 20.39
N SER A 99 10.01 13.97 21.16
CA SER A 99 9.81 13.27 22.45
C SER A 99 8.90 14.04 23.41
N GLU A 100 8.98 15.37 23.44
CA GLU A 100 8.14 16.23 24.28
C GLU A 100 6.66 16.24 23.86
N ASP A 101 6.36 15.98 22.59
CA ASP A 101 5.01 16.02 22.04
C ASP A 101 4.33 14.64 22.02
N VAL A 102 5.06 13.56 22.29
CA VAL A 102 4.54 12.18 22.21
C VAL A 102 3.29 12.00 23.08
N HIS A 103 3.29 12.53 24.29
CA HIS A 103 2.16 12.43 25.20
C HIS A 103 0.87 13.03 24.60
N ALA A 104 0.96 14.24 24.03
CA ALA A 104 -0.18 14.91 23.40
C ALA A 104 -0.69 14.12 22.20
N ARG A 105 0.20 13.61 21.35
CA ARG A 105 -0.16 12.82 20.16
C ARG A 105 -0.78 11.46 20.51
N VAL A 106 -0.36 10.85 21.62
CA VAL A 106 -1.01 9.61 22.12
C VAL A 106 -2.47 9.89 22.52
N LEU A 107 -2.74 11.02 23.18
CA LEU A 107 -4.10 11.42 23.51
C LEU A 107 -4.96 11.66 22.26
N GLU A 108 -4.41 12.36 21.28
CA GLU A 108 -5.09 12.60 20.00
C GLU A 108 -5.38 11.29 19.24
N CYS A 109 -4.39 10.38 19.17
CA CYS A 109 -4.60 9.05 18.60
C CYS A 109 -5.73 8.27 19.29
N ARG A 110 -5.81 8.33 20.60
CA ARG A 110 -6.90 7.69 21.35
C ARG A 110 -8.25 8.34 21.06
N ALA A 111 -8.27 9.67 20.95
CA ALA A 111 -9.49 10.42 20.65
C ALA A 111 -10.02 10.15 19.22
N SER A 112 -9.13 9.86 18.27
CA SER A 112 -9.56 9.50 16.91
C SER A 112 -10.37 8.19 16.88
N GLY A 113 -10.12 7.29 17.82
CA GLY A 113 -10.89 6.05 18.01
C GLY A 113 -12.35 6.26 18.34
N VAL A 114 -12.68 7.35 19.02
CA VAL A 114 -14.07 7.69 19.36
C VAL A 114 -14.89 7.98 18.10
N LYS A 115 -14.28 8.52 17.04
CA LYS A 115 -14.96 8.73 15.75
C LYS A 115 -15.32 7.40 15.06
N ALA A 116 -14.46 6.39 15.20
CA ALA A 116 -14.73 5.05 14.69
C ALA A 116 -15.73 4.27 15.55
N GLU A 117 -15.92 4.66 16.82
CA GLU A 117 -16.86 4.05 17.76
C GLU A 117 -18.32 4.21 17.29
N ALA A 118 -18.70 5.41 16.86
CA ALA A 118 -20.06 5.66 16.33
C ALA A 118 -20.39 4.78 15.11
N TYR A 119 -19.39 4.47 14.30
CA TYR A 119 -19.55 3.56 13.14
C TYR A 119 -19.67 2.09 13.59
N ARG A 120 -18.97 1.68 14.65
CA ARG A 120 -19.02 0.32 15.22
C ARG A 120 -20.30 0.09 15.99
N GLU A 121 -20.76 1.06 16.78
CA GLU A 121 -22.06 1.01 17.48
C GLU A 121 -23.20 0.80 16.48
N ALA A 122 -23.15 1.47 15.32
CA ALA A 122 -24.11 1.26 14.26
C ALA A 122 -24.10 -0.17 13.68
N LYS A 123 -22.98 -0.90 13.83
CA LYS A 123 -22.84 -2.33 13.46
C LYS A 123 -23.08 -3.30 14.62
N GLY A 124 -23.37 -2.80 15.83
CA GLY A 124 -23.60 -3.63 17.02
C GLY A 124 -22.32 -4.22 17.62
N GLU A 125 -21.14 -3.69 17.29
CA GLU A 125 -19.86 -4.14 17.84
C GLU A 125 -19.54 -3.42 19.16
N LYS A 126 -19.05 -4.17 20.15
CA LYS A 126 -18.61 -3.59 21.43
C LYS A 126 -17.29 -2.82 21.26
N ASP A 127 -17.23 -1.63 21.86
CA ASP A 127 -15.95 -0.89 21.95
C ASP A 127 -14.89 -1.71 22.68
N LYS A 128 -13.79 -1.98 21.99
CA LYS A 128 -12.60 -2.63 22.55
C LYS A 128 -11.48 -1.63 22.83
N GLY A 129 -11.67 -0.36 22.47
CA GLY A 129 -10.67 0.68 22.58
C GLY A 129 -9.56 0.61 21.50
N ILE A 130 -8.69 1.60 21.55
CA ILE A 130 -7.54 1.71 20.65
C ILE A 130 -6.25 1.69 21.46
N ALA A 131 -5.37 0.76 21.15
CA ALA A 131 -3.98 0.82 21.57
C ALA A 131 -3.21 1.82 20.71
N VAL A 132 -2.15 2.39 21.23
CA VAL A 132 -1.29 3.33 20.50
C VAL A 132 0.12 2.78 20.42
N LEU A 133 0.63 2.68 19.22
CA LEU A 133 2.01 2.32 18.93
C LEU A 133 2.84 3.60 18.77
N VAL A 134 3.82 3.80 19.66
CA VAL A 134 4.84 4.83 19.53
C VAL A 134 6.11 4.15 19.02
N GLN A 135 6.49 4.46 17.80
CA GLN A 135 7.58 3.79 17.11
C GLN A 135 8.62 4.82 16.68
N ARG A 136 9.89 4.47 16.75
CA ARG A 136 10.95 5.34 16.29
C ARG A 136 10.87 5.54 14.77
N MET A 137 11.03 6.79 14.31
CA MET A 137 11.13 7.08 12.89
C MET A 137 12.42 6.50 12.30
N VAL A 138 12.30 5.92 11.12
CA VAL A 138 13.43 5.52 10.29
C VAL A 138 13.81 6.71 9.41
N PRO A 139 15.08 7.14 9.39
CA PRO A 139 15.53 8.17 8.45
C PRO A 139 15.56 7.59 7.04
N SER A 140 14.39 7.49 6.43
CA SER A 140 14.18 6.80 5.17
C SER A 140 14.84 7.53 4.01
N TRP A 141 15.67 6.82 3.26
CA TRP A 141 16.11 7.19 1.93
C TRP A 141 15.12 6.72 0.87
N LEU A 142 14.56 5.52 1.05
CA LEU A 142 13.58 4.87 0.20
C LEU A 142 12.50 4.26 1.08
N SER A 143 11.26 4.31 0.68
CA SER A 143 10.15 3.64 1.36
C SER A 143 9.16 3.10 0.36
N GLY A 144 8.38 2.12 0.78
CA GLY A 144 7.42 1.54 -0.13
C GLY A 144 6.47 0.55 0.53
N VAL A 145 5.74 -0.11 -0.33
CA VAL A 145 4.82 -1.20 0.02
C VAL A 145 5.14 -2.43 -0.84
N THR A 146 4.99 -3.60 -0.25
CA THR A 146 5.10 -4.88 -0.96
C THR A 146 3.88 -5.73 -0.66
N PHE A 147 3.21 -6.17 -1.71
CA PHE A 147 2.19 -7.21 -1.66
C PHE A 147 2.86 -8.53 -2.03
N THR A 148 2.84 -9.50 -1.14
CA THR A 148 3.54 -10.78 -1.35
C THR A 148 2.76 -11.79 -2.18
N ALA A 149 1.58 -11.39 -2.66
CA ALA A 149 0.81 -11.99 -3.72
C ALA A 149 0.22 -10.86 -4.57
N ASP A 150 -0.19 -11.18 -5.80
CA ASP A 150 -0.93 -10.22 -6.60
C ASP A 150 -2.28 -9.91 -5.93
N PRO A 151 -2.52 -8.66 -5.49
CA PRO A 151 -3.71 -8.28 -4.75
C PRO A 151 -5.00 -8.37 -5.55
N PHE A 152 -4.93 -8.46 -6.88
CA PHE A 152 -6.11 -8.52 -7.76
C PHE A 152 -6.64 -9.93 -7.93
N ASN A 153 -5.75 -10.90 -8.09
CA ASN A 153 -6.13 -12.29 -8.36
C ASN A 153 -5.64 -13.26 -7.29
N MET A 154 -4.94 -12.75 -6.25
CA MET A 154 -4.31 -13.55 -5.19
C MET A 154 -3.32 -14.60 -5.72
N ALA A 155 -2.70 -14.32 -6.87
CA ALA A 155 -1.67 -15.18 -7.42
C ALA A 155 -0.44 -15.19 -6.52
N LEU A 156 -0.18 -16.30 -5.83
CA LEU A 156 0.93 -16.48 -4.89
C LEU A 156 2.30 -16.48 -5.59
N GLY A 157 2.32 -16.68 -6.90
CA GLY A 157 3.56 -16.70 -7.69
C GLY A 157 4.20 -15.33 -7.92
N THR A 158 3.47 -14.24 -7.67
CA THR A 158 3.91 -12.88 -8.01
C THR A 158 3.76 -11.96 -6.82
N SER A 159 4.78 -11.17 -6.51
CA SER A 159 4.71 -10.02 -5.59
C SER A 159 4.67 -8.72 -6.36
N ILE A 160 4.05 -7.70 -5.76
CA ILE A 160 4.08 -6.33 -6.29
C ILE A 160 4.87 -5.47 -5.31
N ILE A 161 5.86 -4.73 -5.81
CA ILE A 161 6.65 -3.77 -5.03
C ILE A 161 6.46 -2.38 -5.60
N GLU A 162 6.04 -1.44 -4.76
CA GLU A 162 5.96 -0.04 -5.10
C GLU A 162 6.80 0.79 -4.13
N TYR A 163 7.48 1.82 -4.64
CA TYR A 163 8.33 2.64 -3.81
C TYR A 163 8.31 4.12 -4.19
N THR A 164 8.75 4.94 -3.24
CA THR A 164 9.04 6.38 -3.39
C THR A 164 10.33 6.73 -2.65
N LEU A 165 10.96 7.84 -3.04
CA LEU A 165 12.11 8.38 -2.31
C LEU A 165 11.65 9.05 -1.01
N GLY A 166 12.42 8.87 0.04
CA GLY A 166 12.12 9.42 1.36
C GLY A 166 11.02 8.66 2.10
N LEU A 167 10.04 9.38 2.66
CA LEU A 167 8.94 8.81 3.45
C LEU A 167 7.84 8.24 2.57
N GLY A 168 7.29 7.09 2.97
CA GLY A 168 6.25 6.38 2.23
C GLY A 168 4.80 6.73 2.60
N ASP A 169 4.58 7.65 3.54
CA ASP A 169 3.24 8.01 4.03
C ASP A 169 2.28 8.47 2.92
N LYS A 170 2.76 9.31 2.02
CA LYS A 170 1.97 9.79 0.88
C LYS A 170 1.73 8.74 -0.19
N LEU A 171 2.66 7.79 -0.35
CA LEU A 171 2.47 6.65 -1.24
C LEU A 171 1.38 5.73 -0.68
N VAL A 172 1.47 5.38 0.60
CA VAL A 172 0.49 4.51 1.28
C VAL A 172 -0.90 5.15 1.38
N SER A 173 -0.98 6.48 1.54
CA SER A 173 -2.26 7.22 1.51
C SER A 173 -2.82 7.41 0.09
N GLY A 174 -2.04 7.10 -0.96
CA GLY A 174 -2.43 7.31 -2.34
C GLY A 174 -2.41 8.78 -2.79
N GLU A 175 -1.73 9.65 -2.03
CA GLU A 175 -1.58 11.07 -2.39
C GLU A 175 -0.56 11.30 -3.50
N VAL A 176 0.39 10.37 -3.67
CA VAL A 176 1.41 10.42 -4.72
C VAL A 176 1.50 9.08 -5.43
N ASN A 177 1.91 9.13 -6.69
CA ASN A 177 2.22 7.92 -7.45
C ASN A 177 3.57 7.34 -7.01
N PRO A 178 3.75 6.00 -7.09
CA PRO A 178 5.05 5.41 -6.90
C PRO A 178 6.06 5.93 -7.92
N GLU A 179 7.30 6.10 -7.52
CA GLU A 179 8.41 6.40 -8.44
C GLU A 179 8.84 5.16 -9.23
N GLY A 180 8.56 3.97 -8.68
CA GLY A 180 8.69 2.70 -9.38
C GLY A 180 7.71 1.67 -8.85
N SER A 181 7.22 0.83 -9.77
CA SER A 181 6.35 -0.31 -9.50
C SER A 181 6.90 -1.51 -10.26
N TYR A 182 7.06 -2.63 -9.57
CA TYR A 182 7.64 -3.86 -10.09
C TYR A 182 6.79 -5.06 -9.72
N GLU A 183 6.59 -5.93 -10.70
CA GLU A 183 6.18 -7.30 -10.46
C GLU A 183 7.43 -8.14 -10.17
N VAL A 184 7.34 -9.06 -9.22
CA VAL A 184 8.44 -9.96 -8.87
C VAL A 184 7.94 -11.39 -8.89
N ASP A 185 8.55 -12.22 -9.71
CA ASP A 185 8.31 -13.67 -9.67
C ASP A 185 8.87 -14.24 -8.36
N ASN A 186 7.99 -14.79 -7.53
CA ASN A 186 8.35 -15.29 -6.19
C ASN A 186 9.23 -16.56 -6.24
N SER A 187 9.27 -17.26 -7.38
CA SER A 187 10.06 -18.48 -7.55
C SER A 187 11.48 -18.21 -8.03
N THR A 188 11.65 -17.20 -8.86
CA THR A 188 12.96 -16.84 -9.46
C THR A 188 13.58 -15.62 -8.82
N GLY A 189 12.77 -14.74 -8.20
CA GLY A 189 13.18 -13.42 -7.73
C GLY A 189 13.40 -12.40 -8.86
N GLU A 190 12.97 -12.71 -10.08
CA GLU A 190 13.08 -11.81 -11.23
C GLU A 190 12.08 -10.67 -11.15
N PHE A 191 12.53 -9.47 -11.47
CA PHE A 191 11.74 -8.24 -11.49
C PHE A 191 11.29 -7.89 -12.91
N SER A 192 10.04 -7.49 -13.04
CA SER A 192 9.47 -6.98 -14.28
C SER A 192 8.86 -5.57 -14.04
N PRO A 193 9.33 -4.52 -14.74
CA PRO A 193 10.51 -4.51 -15.61
C PRO A 193 11.82 -4.81 -14.88
N PRO A 194 12.92 -5.14 -15.57
CA PRO A 194 14.23 -5.38 -14.95
C PRO A 194 14.68 -4.19 -14.11
N LEU A 195 15.27 -4.48 -12.93
CA LEU A 195 15.74 -3.47 -12.01
C LEU A 195 16.94 -2.68 -12.56
N GLU A 196 16.91 -1.36 -12.37
CA GLU A 196 18.02 -0.46 -12.62
C GLU A 196 18.38 0.30 -11.34
N GLY A 197 19.66 0.63 -11.15
CA GLY A 197 20.14 1.50 -10.08
C GLY A 197 19.96 0.98 -8.65
N THR A 198 18.73 0.80 -8.18
CA THR A 198 18.38 0.35 -6.82
C THR A 198 18.23 -1.17 -6.67
N ALA A 199 18.66 -1.94 -7.65
CA ALA A 199 18.45 -3.39 -7.78
C ALA A 199 18.74 -4.18 -6.50
N ASP A 200 19.95 -4.03 -5.95
CA ASP A 200 20.39 -4.78 -4.77
C ASP A 200 19.59 -4.46 -3.51
N VAL A 201 19.06 -3.24 -3.43
CA VAL A 201 18.27 -2.80 -2.28
C VAL A 201 16.86 -3.37 -2.34
N LEU A 202 16.20 -3.27 -3.51
CA LEU A 202 14.85 -3.80 -3.70
C LEU A 202 14.82 -5.33 -3.64
N ALA A 203 15.83 -6.02 -4.16
CA ALA A 203 15.96 -7.48 -4.02
C ALA A 203 16.01 -7.91 -2.53
N ARG A 204 16.80 -7.19 -1.70
CA ARG A 204 16.84 -7.44 -0.24
C ARG A 204 15.52 -7.11 0.46
N VAL A 205 14.81 -6.06 0.02
CA VAL A 205 13.47 -5.75 0.52
C VAL A 205 12.52 -6.91 0.21
N GLN A 206 12.52 -7.39 -1.04
CA GLN A 206 11.68 -8.51 -1.47
C GLN A 206 11.96 -9.77 -0.65
N GLU A 207 13.23 -10.13 -0.46
CA GLU A 207 13.62 -11.28 0.36
C GLU A 207 13.07 -11.15 1.80
N ASN A 208 13.19 -9.97 2.42
CA ASN A 208 12.63 -9.73 3.74
C ASN A 208 11.09 -9.84 3.76
N CYS A 209 10.42 -9.32 2.73
CA CYS A 209 8.96 -9.40 2.63
C CYS A 209 8.48 -10.85 2.45
N GLN A 210 9.20 -11.66 1.67
CA GLN A 210 8.89 -13.09 1.53
C GLN A 210 9.11 -13.87 2.85
N ARG A 211 10.16 -13.53 3.62
CA ARG A 211 10.35 -14.10 4.96
C ARG A 211 9.20 -13.75 5.89
N VAL A 212 8.71 -12.50 5.85
CA VAL A 212 7.51 -12.09 6.61
C VAL A 212 6.30 -12.91 6.19
N ALA A 213 5.99 -13.01 4.90
CA ALA A 213 4.85 -13.79 4.41
C ALA A 213 4.96 -15.26 4.82
N SER A 214 6.14 -15.85 4.72
CA SER A 214 6.40 -17.24 5.15
C SER A 214 6.17 -17.44 6.66
N SER A 215 6.57 -16.47 7.48
CA SER A 215 6.31 -16.48 8.92
C SER A 215 4.81 -16.49 9.22
N PHE A 216 4.01 -15.68 8.53
CA PHE A 216 2.57 -15.63 8.74
C PHE A 216 1.81 -16.76 8.03
N GLY A 217 2.44 -17.48 7.09
CA GLY A 217 1.84 -18.57 6.32
C GLY A 217 0.73 -18.10 5.36
N GLN A 218 0.70 -16.83 5.01
CA GLN A 218 -0.32 -16.22 4.14
C GLN A 218 0.23 -14.98 3.42
N PRO A 219 -0.41 -14.55 2.33
CA PRO A 219 -0.07 -13.31 1.66
C PRO A 219 -0.19 -12.09 2.59
N MET A 220 0.78 -11.20 2.47
CA MET A 220 0.92 -10.02 3.32
C MET A 220 1.00 -8.73 2.51
N ASP A 221 0.44 -7.67 3.07
CA ASP A 221 0.64 -6.27 2.72
C ASP A 221 1.65 -5.68 3.71
N ILE A 222 2.79 -5.24 3.20
CA ILE A 222 3.96 -4.90 4.02
C ILE A 222 4.45 -3.50 3.67
N GLU A 223 4.38 -2.59 4.65
CA GLU A 223 5.04 -1.28 4.56
C GLU A 223 6.49 -1.41 5.03
N TRP A 224 7.40 -0.83 4.28
CA TRP A 224 8.83 -0.90 4.58
C TRP A 224 9.55 0.42 4.31
N ALA A 225 10.72 0.57 4.90
CA ALA A 225 11.65 1.66 4.64
C ALA A 225 13.08 1.16 4.56
N VAL A 226 13.91 1.86 3.80
CA VAL A 226 15.35 1.66 3.75
C VAL A 226 16.02 2.93 4.28
N ASP A 227 16.88 2.76 5.29
CA ASP A 227 17.63 3.87 5.87
C ASP A 227 18.84 4.28 5.01
N THR A 228 19.53 5.35 5.42
CA THR A 228 20.73 5.85 4.73
C THR A 228 21.92 4.90 4.79
N ASP A 229 21.89 3.88 5.68
CA ASP A 229 22.87 2.80 5.73
C ASP A 229 22.45 1.59 4.88
N LEU A 230 21.44 1.76 4.02
CA LEU A 230 20.87 0.73 3.14
C LEU A 230 20.28 -0.48 3.89
N ARG A 231 19.82 -0.28 5.12
CA ARG A 231 19.14 -1.32 5.91
C ARG A 231 17.65 -1.24 5.69
N ALA A 232 17.02 -2.38 5.34
CA ALA A 232 15.58 -2.48 5.22
C ALA A 232 14.94 -2.69 6.60
N TRP A 233 13.85 -1.98 6.84
CA TRP A 233 13.04 -1.97 8.05
C TRP A 233 11.59 -2.28 7.69
N ILE A 234 10.94 -3.17 8.41
CA ILE A 234 9.50 -3.42 8.28
C ILE A 234 8.75 -2.47 9.22
N LEU A 235 7.90 -1.64 8.65
CA LEU A 235 7.15 -0.61 9.37
C LEU A 235 5.73 -1.07 9.75
N GLN A 236 5.14 -1.92 8.92
CA GLN A 236 3.84 -2.56 9.16
C GLN A 236 3.76 -3.85 8.35
N ALA A 237 3.05 -4.84 8.86
CA ALA A 237 2.70 -6.06 8.13
C ALA A 237 1.28 -6.49 8.52
N ARG A 238 0.43 -6.72 7.54
CA ARG A 238 -0.94 -7.19 7.73
C ARG A 238 -1.29 -8.25 6.67
N PRO A 239 -2.22 -9.17 6.97
CA PRO A 239 -2.72 -10.07 5.97
C PRO A 239 -3.26 -9.31 4.75
N LEU A 240 -2.95 -9.81 3.57
CA LEU A 240 -3.53 -9.30 2.34
C LEU A 240 -4.96 -9.83 2.24
N THR A 241 -5.94 -8.96 2.37
CA THR A 241 -7.35 -9.30 2.30
C THR A 241 -7.94 -8.91 0.96
N THR A 242 -8.69 -9.82 0.34
CA THR A 242 -9.33 -9.62 -0.98
C THR A 242 -10.51 -8.64 -0.97
N GLY A 243 -10.97 -8.22 0.19
CA GLY A 243 -12.28 -7.58 0.34
C GLY A 243 -12.32 -6.12 0.75
N GLY A 244 -11.19 -5.41 0.89
CA GLY A 244 -11.26 -4.10 1.54
C GLY A 244 -10.30 -3.01 1.12
N HIS A 245 -9.24 -3.31 0.44
CA HIS A 245 -8.42 -2.29 -0.16
C HIS A 245 -9.04 -1.84 -1.48
N ARG A 246 -9.86 -0.80 -1.41
CA ARG A 246 -9.84 0.16 -2.51
C ARG A 246 -8.42 0.69 -2.53
N TRP A 247 -7.58 0.11 -3.41
CA TRP A 247 -6.48 0.87 -3.93
C TRP A 247 -7.06 2.22 -4.32
N ASN A 248 -6.63 3.28 -3.66
CA ASN A 248 -6.70 4.57 -4.28
C ASN A 248 -5.64 4.54 -5.38
N PHE A 249 -5.87 3.76 -6.44
CA PHE A 249 -5.22 4.09 -7.68
C PHE A 249 -5.59 5.54 -7.93
N PRO A 250 -4.59 6.41 -8.09
CA PRO A 250 -4.90 7.78 -8.40
C PRO A 250 -5.83 7.73 -9.60
N THR A 251 -6.90 8.47 -9.54
CA THR A 251 -7.75 8.63 -10.70
C THR A 251 -6.85 9.06 -11.84
N LEU A 252 -6.55 8.14 -12.75
CA LEU A 252 -5.66 8.45 -13.87
C LEU A 252 -6.37 9.41 -14.79
N GLN A 253 -5.70 10.49 -15.13
CA GLN A 253 -6.26 11.56 -15.94
C GLN A 253 -5.66 11.53 -17.34
N GLY A 254 -6.54 11.54 -18.34
CA GLY A 254 -6.18 11.63 -19.76
C GLY A 254 -7.09 12.58 -20.51
N ARG A 255 -7.03 12.51 -21.83
CA ARG A 255 -7.86 13.32 -22.73
C ARG A 255 -9.02 12.50 -23.25
N PRO A 256 -10.27 12.84 -22.96
CA PRO A 256 -11.43 12.17 -23.53
C PRO A 256 -11.53 12.45 -25.04
N VAL A 257 -11.75 11.42 -25.85
CA VAL A 257 -11.90 11.53 -27.30
C VAL A 257 -13.23 10.98 -27.81
N VAL A 258 -13.78 9.99 -27.17
CA VAL A 258 -15.14 9.51 -27.39
C VAL A 258 -15.83 9.42 -26.04
N LYS A 259 -16.88 10.20 -25.87
CA LYS A 259 -17.62 10.25 -24.60
C LYS A 259 -18.33 8.92 -24.31
N GLY A 260 -18.42 8.59 -23.04
CA GLY A 260 -19.11 7.39 -22.55
C GLY A 260 -18.46 6.90 -21.28
N ARG A 261 -19.06 5.88 -20.69
CA ARG A 261 -18.54 5.18 -19.52
C ARG A 261 -18.49 3.69 -19.84
N ALA A 262 -17.41 3.05 -19.51
CA ALA A 262 -17.22 1.61 -19.61
C ALA A 262 -16.72 1.06 -18.27
N GLU A 263 -17.22 -0.10 -17.92
CA GLU A 263 -16.75 -0.88 -16.78
C GLU A 263 -16.32 -2.25 -17.30
N GLY A 264 -15.17 -2.74 -16.83
CA GLY A 264 -14.64 -4.02 -17.28
C GLY A 264 -13.26 -4.29 -16.77
N VAL A 265 -12.72 -5.42 -17.16
CA VAL A 265 -11.36 -5.82 -16.80
C VAL A 265 -10.37 -5.16 -17.76
N ALA A 266 -9.35 -4.51 -17.21
CA ALA A 266 -8.25 -3.94 -17.98
C ALA A 266 -7.40 -5.04 -18.60
N VAL A 267 -7.10 -4.94 -19.88
CA VAL A 267 -6.21 -5.88 -20.59
C VAL A 267 -5.24 -5.09 -21.45
N TRP A 268 -3.95 -5.23 -21.17
CA TRP A 268 -2.89 -4.67 -21.99
C TRP A 268 -2.71 -5.48 -23.26
N ALA A 269 -2.68 -4.78 -24.39
CA ALA A 269 -2.29 -5.37 -25.64
C ALA A 269 -0.87 -4.94 -26.03
N ASP A 270 -0.06 -5.91 -26.42
CA ASP A 270 1.25 -5.66 -26.99
C ASP A 270 1.13 -4.92 -28.33
N THR A 271 2.01 -3.94 -28.54
CA THR A 271 2.02 -3.14 -29.76
C THR A 271 2.49 -3.97 -30.97
N ASP A 272 3.38 -4.92 -30.76
CA ASP A 272 4.00 -5.72 -31.81
C ASP A 272 3.22 -6.99 -32.11
N GLU A 273 2.66 -7.64 -31.07
CA GLU A 273 1.90 -8.90 -31.19
C GLU A 273 0.51 -8.85 -30.51
N PRO A 274 -0.36 -7.88 -30.84
CA PRO A 274 -1.61 -7.66 -30.11
C PRO A 274 -2.57 -8.85 -30.16
N LEU A 275 -2.53 -9.67 -31.21
CA LEU A 275 -3.41 -10.83 -31.38
C LEU A 275 -3.05 -12.02 -30.49
N ASN A 276 -1.86 -12.04 -29.90
CA ASN A 276 -1.47 -13.06 -28.91
C ASN A 276 -2.05 -12.75 -27.51
N THR A 277 -2.66 -11.58 -27.32
CA THR A 277 -3.27 -11.20 -26.06
C THR A 277 -4.60 -11.92 -25.86
N ALA A 278 -4.76 -12.62 -24.74
CA ALA A 278 -6.05 -13.17 -24.32
C ALA A 278 -7.01 -12.01 -24.00
N PHE A 279 -8.06 -11.84 -24.79
CA PHE A 279 -8.97 -10.70 -24.71
C PHE A 279 -10.43 -11.15 -24.88
N ASP A 280 -11.19 -11.01 -23.80
CA ASP A 280 -12.61 -11.34 -23.80
C ASP A 280 -13.49 -10.14 -24.20
N GLU A 281 -14.68 -10.43 -24.65
CA GLU A 281 -15.67 -9.39 -24.96
C GLU A 281 -16.06 -8.64 -23.68
N GLY A 282 -16.07 -7.30 -23.76
CA GLY A 282 -16.37 -6.43 -22.61
C GLY A 282 -15.14 -5.99 -21.80
N ASN A 283 -13.96 -6.53 -22.07
CA ASN A 283 -12.74 -6.00 -21.45
C ASN A 283 -12.44 -4.57 -21.90
N ILE A 284 -11.68 -3.84 -21.11
CA ILE A 284 -11.19 -2.51 -21.46
C ILE A 284 -9.77 -2.65 -22.00
N LEU A 285 -9.56 -2.21 -23.23
CA LEU A 285 -8.27 -2.28 -23.91
C LEU A 285 -7.33 -1.19 -23.37
N LEU A 286 -6.21 -1.61 -22.81
CA LEU A 286 -5.08 -0.75 -22.49
C LEU A 286 -3.97 -0.94 -23.51
N ALA A 287 -3.33 0.15 -23.93
CA ALA A 287 -2.17 0.11 -24.82
C ALA A 287 -1.28 1.35 -24.62
N VAL A 288 0.00 1.23 -24.93
CA VAL A 288 0.87 2.41 -25.05
C VAL A 288 0.32 3.33 -26.13
N MET A 289 0.08 2.77 -27.30
CA MET A 289 -0.64 3.37 -28.43
C MET A 289 -1.33 2.26 -29.23
N THR A 290 -2.39 2.57 -29.95
CA THR A 290 -3.02 1.58 -30.82
C THR A 290 -2.49 1.66 -32.26
N ASN A 291 -2.52 0.54 -32.94
CA ASN A 291 -2.19 0.39 -34.35
C ASN A 291 -3.29 -0.41 -35.11
N PRO A 292 -3.26 -0.50 -36.45
CA PRO A 292 -4.28 -1.21 -37.22
C PRO A 292 -4.45 -2.71 -36.85
N HIS A 293 -3.42 -3.38 -36.35
CA HIS A 293 -3.50 -4.79 -35.94
C HIS A 293 -4.32 -4.99 -34.64
N MET A 294 -4.53 -3.92 -33.88
CA MET A 294 -5.35 -3.95 -32.66
C MET A 294 -6.86 -3.76 -32.91
N VAL A 295 -7.29 -3.46 -34.12
CA VAL A 295 -8.71 -3.25 -34.45
C VAL A 295 -9.61 -4.41 -34.01
N PRO A 296 -9.24 -5.68 -34.16
CA PRO A 296 -10.06 -6.78 -33.65
C PRO A 296 -10.29 -6.73 -32.12
N LEU A 297 -9.30 -6.31 -31.34
CA LEU A 297 -9.42 -6.11 -29.89
C LEU A 297 -10.28 -4.88 -29.57
N MET A 298 -10.10 -3.79 -30.31
CA MET A 298 -10.90 -2.57 -30.16
C MET A 298 -12.40 -2.82 -30.42
N ILE A 299 -12.74 -3.70 -31.34
CA ILE A 299 -14.12 -4.11 -31.63
C ILE A 299 -14.74 -4.84 -30.42
N LYS A 300 -14.00 -5.74 -29.79
CA LYS A 300 -14.43 -6.52 -28.62
C LYS A 300 -14.47 -5.69 -27.33
N SER A 301 -13.68 -4.63 -27.25
CA SER A 301 -13.53 -3.87 -26.01
C SER A 301 -14.80 -3.10 -25.64
N SER A 302 -15.08 -2.95 -24.35
CA SER A 302 -16.10 -2.04 -23.81
C SER A 302 -15.62 -0.58 -23.80
N GLY A 303 -14.29 -0.35 -23.71
CA GLY A 303 -13.65 0.95 -23.71
C GLY A 303 -12.16 0.84 -24.06
N ILE A 304 -11.54 1.98 -24.38
CA ILE A 304 -10.15 2.03 -24.83
C ILE A 304 -9.42 3.13 -24.10
N ALA A 305 -8.26 2.79 -23.51
CA ALA A 305 -7.38 3.71 -22.83
C ALA A 305 -5.95 3.60 -23.42
N THR A 306 -5.31 4.73 -23.73
CA THR A 306 -3.94 4.73 -24.23
C THR A 306 -3.03 5.67 -23.45
N GLN A 307 -1.79 5.24 -23.24
CA GLN A 307 -0.77 6.01 -22.56
C GLN A 307 -0.34 7.24 -23.38
N ILE A 308 -0.23 7.05 -24.69
CA ILE A 308 0.16 8.08 -25.64
C ILE A 308 -0.93 8.24 -26.70
N GLY A 309 -1.18 9.48 -27.13
CA GLY A 309 -2.12 9.72 -28.21
C GLY A 309 -2.69 11.13 -28.17
N GLY A 310 -3.33 11.53 -29.24
CA GLY A 310 -4.03 12.80 -29.39
C GLY A 310 -5.42 12.63 -29.98
N ARG A 311 -6.17 13.72 -30.16
CA ARG A 311 -7.53 13.68 -30.70
C ARG A 311 -7.63 13.15 -32.12
N THR A 312 -6.52 13.02 -32.83
CA THR A 312 -6.40 12.53 -34.21
C THR A 312 -5.57 11.28 -34.34
N CYS A 313 -5.18 10.63 -33.21
CA CYS A 313 -4.44 9.38 -33.25
C CYS A 313 -5.33 8.21 -33.71
N HIS A 314 -4.73 7.08 -34.02
CA HIS A 314 -5.42 5.87 -34.46
C HIS A 314 -6.51 5.42 -33.45
N ALA A 315 -6.18 5.40 -32.15
CA ALA A 315 -7.16 5.09 -31.10
C ALA A 315 -8.40 6.00 -31.19
N ALA A 316 -8.19 7.30 -31.36
CA ALA A 316 -9.26 8.29 -31.41
C ALA A 316 -10.16 8.15 -32.66
N ILE A 317 -9.57 7.85 -33.81
CA ILE A 317 -10.31 7.68 -35.09
C ILE A 317 -11.16 6.42 -35.00
N VAL A 318 -10.55 5.28 -34.72
CA VAL A 318 -11.24 3.99 -34.71
C VAL A 318 -12.29 3.92 -33.57
N SER A 319 -12.00 4.48 -32.40
CA SER A 319 -12.99 4.53 -31.32
C SER A 319 -14.24 5.32 -31.67
N ARG A 320 -14.13 6.42 -32.47
CA ARG A 320 -15.29 7.17 -32.97
C ARG A 320 -16.11 6.34 -33.95
N GLU A 321 -15.48 5.63 -34.87
CA GLU A 321 -16.15 4.72 -35.82
C GLU A 321 -16.89 3.59 -35.10
N LEU A 322 -16.27 3.04 -34.04
CA LEU A 322 -16.85 1.97 -33.24
C LEU A 322 -17.82 2.46 -32.16
N ASN A 323 -17.92 3.78 -31.95
CA ASN A 323 -18.69 4.41 -30.86
C ASN A 323 -18.30 3.81 -29.47
N ARG A 324 -17.00 3.61 -29.23
CA ARG A 324 -16.45 3.08 -27.97
C ARG A 324 -15.89 4.21 -27.11
N PRO A 325 -16.22 4.27 -25.79
CA PRO A 325 -15.59 5.22 -24.87
C PRO A 325 -14.07 5.15 -24.97
N CYS A 326 -13.42 6.32 -25.10
CA CYS A 326 -11.98 6.35 -25.29
C CYS A 326 -11.33 7.53 -24.58
N VAL A 327 -10.28 7.25 -23.83
CA VAL A 327 -9.39 8.22 -23.19
C VAL A 327 -7.96 7.99 -23.66
N VAL A 328 -7.27 9.05 -24.07
CA VAL A 328 -5.88 8.98 -24.56
C VAL A 328 -4.96 9.89 -23.74
N SER A 329 -3.65 9.77 -23.91
CA SER A 329 -2.64 10.55 -23.18
C SER A 329 -2.73 10.37 -21.65
N ILE A 330 -2.89 9.15 -21.17
CA ILE A 330 -2.87 8.82 -19.76
C ILE A 330 -1.43 8.46 -19.37
N GLY A 331 -0.65 9.45 -18.90
CA GLY A 331 0.81 9.32 -18.72
C GLY A 331 1.25 8.10 -17.88
N ASN A 332 0.51 7.78 -16.83
CA ASN A 332 0.84 6.68 -15.90
C ASN A 332 -0.08 5.46 -16.09
N LEU A 333 -0.60 5.23 -17.29
CA LEU A 333 -1.51 4.10 -17.54
C LEU A 333 -0.88 2.74 -17.19
N HIS A 334 0.44 2.63 -17.31
CA HIS A 334 1.20 1.41 -17.02
C HIS A 334 1.12 0.94 -15.56
N VAL A 335 0.66 1.79 -14.63
CA VAL A 335 0.42 1.36 -13.23
C VAL A 335 -0.79 0.42 -13.08
N LEU A 336 -1.61 0.28 -14.12
CA LEU A 336 -2.76 -0.63 -14.15
C LEU A 336 -2.37 -1.95 -14.80
N PRO A 337 -2.18 -3.05 -14.06
CA PRO A 337 -1.90 -4.36 -14.64
C PRO A 337 -3.12 -4.93 -15.39
N SER A 338 -2.86 -5.83 -16.33
CA SER A 338 -3.93 -6.66 -16.92
C SER A 338 -4.62 -7.47 -15.83
N GLY A 339 -5.95 -7.60 -15.93
CA GLY A 339 -6.76 -8.30 -14.93
C GLY A 339 -7.42 -7.36 -13.92
N THR A 340 -7.06 -6.07 -13.88
CA THR A 340 -7.64 -5.08 -12.96
C THR A 340 -9.05 -4.71 -13.38
N PRO A 341 -10.08 -4.80 -12.52
CA PRO A 341 -11.38 -4.21 -12.76
C PRO A 341 -11.26 -2.69 -12.74
N ILE A 342 -11.68 -2.02 -13.81
CA ILE A 342 -11.61 -0.57 -13.94
C ILE A 342 -12.89 0.06 -14.46
N VAL A 343 -13.06 1.33 -14.15
CA VAL A 343 -14.06 2.21 -14.72
C VAL A 343 -13.37 3.27 -15.57
N LEU A 344 -13.64 3.25 -16.85
CA LEU A 344 -13.21 4.28 -17.80
C LEU A 344 -14.35 5.28 -17.97
N ASP A 345 -14.19 6.49 -17.45
CA ASP A 345 -15.15 7.58 -17.63
C ASP A 345 -14.57 8.59 -18.65
N ALA A 346 -14.98 8.43 -19.88
CA ALA A 346 -14.58 9.32 -20.96
C ALA A 346 -15.41 10.63 -21.06
N HIS A 347 -16.33 10.91 -20.13
CA HIS A 347 -16.87 12.24 -19.92
C HIS A 347 -15.92 13.11 -19.13
N LEU A 348 -15.32 12.53 -18.09
CA LEU A 348 -14.35 13.18 -17.20
C LEU A 348 -12.92 13.03 -17.70
N GLY A 349 -12.64 12.08 -18.58
CA GLY A 349 -11.30 11.72 -19.03
C GLY A 349 -10.52 10.93 -17.99
N THR A 350 -11.20 10.13 -17.16
CA THR A 350 -10.60 9.40 -16.04
C THR A 350 -10.64 7.89 -16.23
N VAL A 351 -9.65 7.23 -15.66
CA VAL A 351 -9.64 5.78 -15.40
C VAL A 351 -9.49 5.58 -13.89
N GLN A 352 -10.38 4.78 -13.33
CA GLN A 352 -10.46 4.48 -11.89
C GLN A 352 -10.54 2.96 -11.68
N VAL A 353 -10.00 2.49 -10.57
CA VAL A 353 -10.12 1.10 -10.10
C VAL A 353 -11.23 0.94 -9.11
#